data_368a0f3e38b6fb3c565591e9f6ef9b2b
#
_entry.id   368a0f3e38b6fb3c565591e9f6ef9b2b
#
_cell.length_a   1.000
_cell.length_b   1.000
_cell.length_c   1.000
_cell.angle_alpha   90.00
_cell.angle_beta   90.00
_cell.angle_gamma   90.00
#
_symmetry.space_group_name_H-M   'P 1'
#
loop_
_entity.id
_entity.type
_entity.pdbx_description
1 polymer ?
#
loop_
_entity_poly.entity_id
_entity_poly.type
_entity_poly.pdbx_seq_one_letter_code
_entity_poly.pdbx_strand_id
1 'polypeptide(L)'
;MKTTSRKAEIIAEASQLFKEKGYSAVTVRDIAQAMGIKAASLYNHIEGKQEILSVLILDLAKEFTSGMNAILKMNNSPLQKIEKLIELHIDITVNQSEALAALNNDWMHMAETDVNNFVVMRETYEENFRTIIKEGIAQGQLQPRHPEVILFSILSTLRTLYLWYQKRGKLDVNLLKRDMVAVLIRGIV
;
A
#
# COMPACT_ATOMS: atom_id res chain seq x y z
N MET A 1 14.02 -24.23 2.29
CA MET A 1 13.68 -23.23 1.24
C MET A 1 12.21 -23.44 0.87
N LYS A 2 11.31 -22.47 1.08
CA LYS A 2 9.94 -22.54 0.55
C LYS A 2 10.04 -22.41 -0.97
N THR A 3 9.63 -23.41 -1.71
CA THR A 3 9.55 -23.34 -3.17
C THR A 3 8.49 -22.30 -3.52
N THR A 4 8.90 -21.15 -4.05
CA THR A 4 7.97 -20.11 -4.51
C THR A 4 7.08 -20.72 -5.60
N SER A 5 5.78 -20.51 -5.56
CA SER A 5 4.90 -21.02 -6.61
C SER A 5 5.19 -20.31 -7.94
N ARG A 6 5.04 -21.01 -9.06
CA ARG A 6 5.26 -20.41 -10.40
C ARG A 6 4.41 -19.17 -10.62
N LYS A 7 3.19 -19.16 -10.09
CA LYS A 7 2.31 -17.98 -10.11
C LYS A 7 2.92 -16.80 -9.35
N ALA A 8 3.52 -17.03 -8.19
CA ALA A 8 4.18 -15.96 -7.42
C ALA A 8 5.41 -15.38 -8.15
N GLU A 9 6.18 -16.21 -8.87
CA GLU A 9 7.29 -15.74 -9.71
C GLU A 9 6.78 -14.85 -10.85
N ILE A 10 5.69 -15.25 -11.52
CA ILE A 10 5.04 -14.46 -12.59
C ILE A 10 4.59 -13.11 -12.05
N ILE A 11 3.94 -13.08 -10.88
CA ILE A 11 3.45 -11.85 -10.26
C ILE A 11 4.62 -10.92 -9.92
N ALA A 12 5.71 -11.45 -9.37
CA ALA A 12 6.90 -10.65 -9.03
C ALA A 12 7.54 -10.02 -10.27
N GLU A 13 7.73 -10.79 -11.35
CA GLU A 13 8.28 -10.27 -12.61
C GLU A 13 7.38 -9.22 -13.25
N ALA A 14 6.08 -9.48 -13.27
CA ALA A 14 5.10 -8.53 -13.80
C ALA A 14 5.06 -7.24 -12.99
N SER A 15 5.17 -7.32 -11.67
CA SER A 15 5.22 -6.16 -10.77
C SER A 15 6.39 -5.24 -11.11
N GLN A 16 7.58 -5.82 -11.35
CA GLN A 16 8.76 -5.08 -11.76
C GLN A 16 8.55 -4.38 -13.11
N LEU A 17 7.99 -5.08 -14.09
CA LEU A 17 7.69 -4.51 -15.41
C LEU A 17 6.64 -3.40 -15.33
N PHE A 18 5.60 -3.55 -14.52
CA PHE A 18 4.58 -2.52 -14.32
C PHE A 18 5.18 -1.26 -13.69
N LYS A 19 6.10 -1.40 -12.76
CA LYS A 19 6.83 -0.28 -12.18
C LYS A 19 7.68 0.46 -13.20
N GLU A 20 8.42 -0.28 -14.03
CA GLU A 20 9.38 0.30 -14.99
C GLU A 20 8.70 0.96 -16.19
N LYS A 21 7.64 0.35 -16.72
CA LYS A 21 7.02 0.73 -17.99
C LYS A 21 5.59 1.26 -17.85
N GLY A 22 4.98 1.11 -16.67
CA GLY A 22 3.55 1.31 -16.45
C GLY A 22 2.70 0.09 -16.86
N TYR A 23 1.62 -0.15 -16.13
CA TYR A 23 0.71 -1.28 -16.36
C TYR A 23 0.20 -1.33 -17.80
N SER A 24 -0.24 -0.19 -18.35
CA SER A 24 -0.86 -0.13 -19.68
C SER A 24 0.08 -0.52 -20.81
N ALA A 25 1.38 -0.22 -20.68
CA ALA A 25 2.41 -0.51 -21.69
C ALA A 25 2.90 -1.96 -21.69
N VAL A 26 2.70 -2.69 -20.59
CA VAL A 26 3.18 -4.08 -20.45
C VAL A 26 2.15 -5.06 -20.99
N THR A 27 2.61 -6.04 -21.78
CA THR A 27 1.80 -7.14 -22.29
C THR A 27 2.17 -8.47 -21.62
N VAL A 28 1.29 -9.48 -21.70
CA VAL A 28 1.59 -10.86 -21.23
C VAL A 28 2.80 -11.43 -21.97
N ARG A 29 3.07 -11.02 -23.22
CA ARG A 29 4.24 -11.44 -24.00
C ARG A 29 5.53 -10.86 -23.41
N ASP A 30 5.51 -9.60 -22.96
CA ASP A 30 6.66 -8.97 -22.30
C ASP A 30 7.02 -9.69 -21.00
N ILE A 31 6.01 -10.07 -20.20
CA ILE A 31 6.21 -10.84 -18.97
C ILE A 31 6.83 -12.22 -19.30
N ALA A 32 6.29 -12.91 -20.31
CA ALA A 32 6.82 -14.21 -20.74
C ALA A 32 8.27 -14.10 -21.21
N GLN A 33 8.59 -13.07 -21.98
CA GLN A 33 9.94 -12.80 -22.49
C GLN A 33 10.92 -12.53 -21.34
N ALA A 34 10.54 -11.71 -20.37
CA ALA A 34 11.38 -11.42 -19.20
C ALA A 34 11.67 -12.68 -18.37
N MET A 35 10.70 -13.59 -18.27
CA MET A 35 10.86 -14.89 -17.61
C MET A 35 11.55 -15.96 -18.45
N GLY A 36 11.88 -15.70 -19.71
CA GLY A 36 12.49 -16.68 -20.63
C GLY A 36 11.57 -17.85 -20.98
N ILE A 37 10.24 -17.67 -21.00
CA ILE A 37 9.26 -18.70 -21.30
C ILE A 37 8.33 -18.31 -22.45
N LYS A 38 7.59 -19.29 -22.99
CA LYS A 38 6.56 -19.00 -24.00
C LYS A 38 5.32 -18.38 -23.35
N ALA A 39 4.67 -17.42 -24.03
CA ALA A 39 3.45 -16.78 -23.52
C ALA A 39 2.33 -17.80 -23.22
N ALA A 40 2.21 -18.87 -24.03
CA ALA A 40 1.28 -19.96 -23.77
C ALA A 40 1.49 -20.64 -22.40
N SER A 41 2.73 -20.70 -21.91
CA SER A 41 3.03 -21.29 -20.61
C SER A 41 2.55 -20.42 -19.44
N LEU A 42 2.45 -19.09 -19.64
CA LEU A 42 1.90 -18.18 -18.62
C LEU A 42 0.42 -18.45 -18.37
N TYR A 43 -0.35 -18.69 -19.43
CA TYR A 43 -1.80 -18.93 -19.33
C TYR A 43 -2.18 -20.22 -18.58
N ASN A 44 -1.19 -21.11 -18.29
CA ASN A 44 -1.40 -22.24 -17.38
C ASN A 44 -1.45 -21.82 -15.91
N HIS A 45 -1.05 -20.59 -15.60
CA HIS A 45 -0.90 -20.08 -14.22
C HIS A 45 -1.68 -18.80 -13.95
N ILE A 46 -2.02 -18.03 -15.00
CA ILE A 46 -2.75 -16.77 -14.93
C ILE A 46 -3.76 -16.66 -16.07
N GLU A 47 -4.88 -15.99 -15.82
CA GLU A 47 -5.89 -15.70 -16.86
C GLU A 47 -5.48 -14.51 -17.73
N GLY A 48 -4.67 -13.59 -17.19
CA GLY A 48 -4.16 -12.42 -17.89
C GLY A 48 -3.47 -11.43 -16.98
N LYS A 49 -3.00 -10.31 -17.55
CA LYS A 49 -2.31 -9.28 -16.77
C LYS A 49 -3.24 -8.56 -15.77
N GLN A 50 -4.54 -8.55 -16.03
CA GLN A 50 -5.53 -7.98 -15.12
C GLN A 50 -5.64 -8.77 -13.82
N GLU A 51 -5.60 -10.10 -13.89
CA GLU A 51 -5.54 -10.96 -12.70
C GLU A 51 -4.27 -10.68 -11.88
N ILE A 52 -3.12 -10.52 -12.54
CA ILE A 52 -1.87 -10.18 -11.85
C ILE A 52 -2.01 -8.86 -11.10
N LEU A 53 -2.57 -7.84 -11.74
CA LEU A 53 -2.81 -6.54 -11.12
C LEU A 53 -3.73 -6.66 -9.91
N SER A 54 -4.84 -7.40 -10.07
CA SER A 54 -5.79 -7.65 -8.97
C SER A 54 -5.12 -8.32 -7.78
N VAL A 55 -4.32 -9.35 -8.01
CA VAL A 55 -3.58 -10.04 -6.92
C VAL A 55 -2.62 -9.08 -6.22
N LEU A 56 -1.83 -8.31 -6.96
CA LEU A 56 -0.89 -7.35 -6.39
C LEU A 56 -1.59 -6.32 -5.49
N ILE A 57 -2.65 -5.71 -6.00
CA ILE A 57 -3.35 -4.63 -5.30
C ILE A 57 -4.13 -5.16 -4.10
N LEU A 58 -4.87 -6.28 -4.27
CA LEU A 58 -5.66 -6.84 -3.19
C LEU A 58 -4.79 -7.43 -2.07
N ASP A 59 -3.66 -8.02 -2.38
CA ASP A 59 -2.75 -8.53 -1.34
C ASP A 59 -2.12 -7.39 -0.55
N LEU A 60 -1.74 -6.29 -1.22
CA LEU A 60 -1.28 -5.08 -0.54
C LEU A 60 -2.38 -4.43 0.32
N ALA A 61 -3.61 -4.36 -0.18
CA ALA A 61 -4.76 -3.85 0.58
C ALA A 61 -5.07 -4.71 1.81
N LYS A 62 -4.92 -6.05 1.71
CA LYS A 62 -5.03 -6.97 2.85
C LYS A 62 -3.95 -6.71 3.89
N GLU A 63 -2.72 -6.41 3.48
CA GLU A 63 -1.63 -6.09 4.40
C GLU A 63 -1.93 -4.81 5.20
N PHE A 64 -2.36 -3.74 4.54
CA PHE A 64 -2.82 -2.53 5.21
C PHE A 64 -3.96 -2.81 6.19
N THR A 65 -4.99 -3.55 5.74
CA THR A 65 -6.15 -3.89 6.59
C THR A 65 -5.76 -4.75 7.78
N SER A 66 -4.87 -5.72 7.58
CA SER A 66 -4.37 -6.58 8.66
C SER A 66 -3.55 -5.79 9.68
N GLY A 67 -2.69 -4.87 9.20
CA GLY A 67 -1.93 -3.96 10.06
C GLY A 67 -2.84 -3.03 10.87
N MET A 68 -3.85 -2.43 10.24
CA MET A 68 -4.87 -1.62 10.93
C MET A 68 -5.57 -2.44 12.01
N ASN A 69 -6.04 -3.64 11.69
CA ASN A 69 -6.73 -4.50 12.64
C ASN A 69 -5.84 -4.92 13.83
N ALA A 70 -4.55 -5.12 13.59
CA ALA A 70 -3.58 -5.39 14.65
C ALA A 70 -3.42 -4.17 15.57
N ILE A 71 -3.26 -2.98 14.99
CA ILE A 71 -3.09 -1.73 15.74
C ILE A 71 -4.37 -1.38 16.55
N LEU A 72 -5.56 -1.62 16.01
CA LEU A 72 -6.81 -1.39 16.72
C LEU A 72 -6.92 -2.23 18.01
N LYS A 73 -6.38 -3.47 17.99
CA LYS A 73 -6.39 -4.38 19.13
C LYS A 73 -5.34 -4.05 20.19
N MET A 74 -4.37 -3.18 19.91
CA MET A 74 -3.34 -2.78 20.86
C MET A 74 -3.93 -1.89 21.96
N ASN A 75 -3.47 -2.05 23.18
CA ASN A 75 -3.81 -1.17 24.30
C ASN A 75 -2.95 0.12 24.26
N ASN A 76 -3.03 0.83 23.12
CA ASN A 76 -2.30 2.07 22.88
C ASN A 76 -3.28 3.26 22.89
N SER A 77 -2.77 4.44 23.23
CA SER A 77 -3.55 5.68 23.09
C SER A 77 -3.85 5.98 21.60
N PRO A 78 -4.90 6.77 21.28
CA PRO A 78 -5.18 7.20 19.91
C PRO A 78 -3.97 7.79 19.19
N LEU A 79 -3.20 8.65 19.86
CA LEU A 79 -1.97 9.23 19.31
C LEU A 79 -0.94 8.16 18.94
N GLN A 80 -0.68 7.21 19.86
CA GLN A 80 0.24 6.10 19.60
C GLN A 80 -0.24 5.18 18.46
N LYS A 81 -1.55 4.98 18.31
CA LYS A 81 -2.11 4.23 17.16
C LYS A 81 -1.84 4.94 15.84
N ILE A 82 -1.98 6.27 15.78
CA ILE A 82 -1.64 7.07 14.60
C ILE A 82 -0.15 6.95 14.26
N GLU A 83 0.74 7.03 15.26
CA GLU A 83 2.18 6.82 15.08
C GLU A 83 2.45 5.44 14.46
N LYS A 84 1.83 4.39 14.99
CA LYS A 84 1.96 3.03 14.45
C LYS A 84 1.41 2.88 13.03
N LEU A 85 0.34 3.59 12.68
CA LEU A 85 -0.18 3.61 11.31
C LEU A 85 0.81 4.30 10.35
N ILE A 86 1.44 5.40 10.75
CA ILE A 86 2.49 6.06 9.96
C ILE A 86 3.68 5.10 9.75
N GLU A 87 4.14 4.42 10.81
CA GLU A 87 5.21 3.41 10.72
C GLU A 87 4.84 2.27 9.77
N LEU A 88 3.61 1.74 9.84
CA LEU A 88 3.10 0.69 8.95
C LEU A 88 3.17 1.13 7.47
N HIS A 89 2.72 2.35 7.16
CA HIS A 89 2.80 2.86 5.79
C HIS A 89 4.23 2.98 5.29
N ILE A 90 5.16 3.38 6.16
CA ILE A 90 6.58 3.48 5.80
C ILE A 90 7.17 2.09 5.55
N ASP A 91 6.87 1.10 6.39
CA ASP A 91 7.34 -0.27 6.20
C ASP A 91 6.85 -0.85 4.87
N ILE A 92 5.58 -0.69 4.56
CA ILE A 92 5.01 -1.12 3.28
C ILE A 92 5.67 -0.38 2.12
N THR A 93 5.89 0.94 2.24
CA THR A 93 6.55 1.74 1.20
C THR A 93 7.97 1.24 0.89
N VAL A 94 8.73 0.92 1.92
CA VAL A 94 10.11 0.45 1.78
C VAL A 94 10.18 -0.95 1.16
N ASN A 95 9.27 -1.83 1.55
CA ASN A 95 9.30 -3.24 1.17
C ASN A 95 8.54 -3.55 -0.13
N GLN A 96 7.54 -2.73 -0.51
CA GLN A 96 6.60 -3.04 -1.60
C GLN A 96 6.31 -1.82 -2.49
N SER A 97 7.33 -1.06 -2.83
CA SER A 97 7.16 0.18 -3.63
C SER A 97 6.54 -0.05 -5.01
N GLU A 98 6.75 -1.23 -5.61
CA GLU A 98 6.18 -1.64 -6.90
C GLU A 98 4.65 -1.82 -6.79
N ALA A 99 4.22 -2.59 -5.80
CA ALA A 99 2.81 -2.82 -5.54
C ALA A 99 2.07 -1.54 -5.16
N LEU A 100 2.73 -0.63 -4.40
CA LEU A 100 2.20 0.70 -4.09
C LEU A 100 2.03 1.58 -5.34
N ALA A 101 2.97 1.52 -6.28
CA ALA A 101 2.84 2.23 -7.55
C ALA A 101 1.62 1.73 -8.34
N ALA A 102 1.46 0.42 -8.46
CA ALA A 102 0.30 -0.19 -9.11
C ALA A 102 -1.01 0.17 -8.39
N LEU A 103 -1.04 0.12 -7.04
CA LEU A 103 -2.21 0.49 -6.25
C LEU A 103 -2.61 1.96 -6.45
N ASN A 104 -1.67 2.88 -6.50
CA ASN A 104 -1.99 4.31 -6.61
C ASN A 104 -2.35 4.73 -8.05
N ASN A 105 -1.78 4.07 -9.06
CA ASN A 105 -1.90 4.52 -10.46
C ASN A 105 -2.88 3.67 -11.28
N ASP A 106 -3.03 2.37 -10.98
CA ASP A 106 -3.60 1.41 -11.92
C ASP A 106 -4.81 0.62 -11.36
N TRP A 107 -5.23 0.83 -10.11
CA TRP A 107 -6.30 0.06 -9.47
C TRP A 107 -7.61 0.05 -10.27
N MET A 108 -7.90 1.09 -11.05
CA MET A 108 -9.07 1.20 -11.91
C MET A 108 -9.08 0.20 -13.08
N HIS A 109 -7.94 -0.43 -13.36
CA HIS A 109 -7.80 -1.42 -14.43
C HIS A 109 -8.03 -2.86 -13.96
N MET A 110 -8.31 -3.09 -12.66
CA MET A 110 -8.72 -4.40 -12.15
C MET A 110 -10.10 -4.82 -12.70
N ALA A 111 -10.45 -6.09 -12.54
CA ALA A 111 -11.80 -6.55 -12.80
C ALA A 111 -12.80 -5.82 -11.87
N GLU A 112 -14.03 -5.58 -12.34
CA GLU A 112 -15.04 -4.81 -11.61
C GLU A 112 -15.30 -5.35 -10.19
N THR A 113 -15.37 -6.67 -10.05
CA THR A 113 -15.51 -7.32 -8.74
C THR A 113 -14.36 -7.01 -7.79
N ASP A 114 -13.13 -6.97 -8.31
CA ASP A 114 -11.92 -6.70 -7.53
C ASP A 114 -11.81 -5.20 -7.19
N VAL A 115 -12.22 -4.32 -8.11
CA VAL A 115 -12.36 -2.89 -7.85
C VAL A 115 -13.31 -2.66 -6.67
N ASN A 116 -14.49 -3.29 -6.68
CA ASN A 116 -15.46 -3.15 -5.60
C ASN A 116 -14.91 -3.65 -4.27
N ASN A 117 -14.23 -4.80 -4.26
CA ASN A 117 -13.58 -5.34 -3.07
C ASN A 117 -12.51 -4.39 -2.53
N PHE A 118 -11.67 -3.84 -3.40
CA PHE A 118 -10.64 -2.88 -3.03
C PHE A 118 -11.23 -1.60 -2.45
N VAL A 119 -12.28 -1.05 -3.06
CA VAL A 119 -12.96 0.17 -2.57
C VAL A 119 -13.50 -0.05 -1.16
N VAL A 120 -14.19 -1.17 -0.91
CA VAL A 120 -14.69 -1.52 0.43
C VAL A 120 -13.56 -1.62 1.46
N MET A 121 -12.45 -2.26 1.10
CA MET A 121 -11.28 -2.37 1.99
C MET A 121 -10.68 -0.99 2.30
N ARG A 122 -10.55 -0.13 1.30
CA ARG A 122 -10.03 1.24 1.45
C ARG A 122 -10.93 2.10 2.33
N GLU A 123 -12.23 2.09 2.06
CA GLU A 123 -13.20 2.85 2.85
C GLU A 123 -13.24 2.40 4.31
N THR A 124 -13.21 1.09 4.55
CA THR A 124 -13.13 0.53 5.90
C THR A 124 -11.83 0.97 6.61
N TYR A 125 -10.71 0.96 5.91
CA TYR A 125 -9.43 1.43 6.45
C TYR A 125 -9.49 2.91 6.83
N GLU A 126 -10.02 3.76 5.95
CA GLU A 126 -10.15 5.19 6.19
C GLU A 126 -11.13 5.50 7.34
N GLU A 127 -12.25 4.76 7.46
CA GLU A 127 -13.19 4.94 8.60
C GLU A 127 -12.56 4.52 9.93
N ASN A 128 -11.80 3.43 9.97
CA ASN A 128 -11.06 3.04 11.17
C ASN A 128 -10.05 4.12 11.58
N PHE A 129 -9.31 4.67 10.61
CA PHE A 129 -8.35 5.75 10.89
C PHE A 129 -9.08 7.01 11.41
N ARG A 130 -10.17 7.38 10.77
CA ARG A 130 -11.05 8.51 11.19
C ARG A 130 -11.54 8.34 12.62
N THR A 131 -11.92 7.12 12.98
CA THR A 131 -12.38 6.80 14.35
C THR A 131 -11.26 7.03 15.36
N ILE A 132 -10.04 6.57 15.09
CA ILE A 132 -8.86 6.83 15.95
C ILE A 132 -8.62 8.34 16.12
N ILE A 133 -8.73 9.11 15.03
CA ILE A 133 -8.56 10.58 15.08
C ILE A 133 -9.64 11.22 15.97
N LYS A 134 -10.91 10.85 15.79
CA LYS A 134 -12.04 11.36 16.62
C LYS A 134 -11.84 11.05 18.09
N GLU A 135 -11.41 9.82 18.40
CA GLU A 135 -11.10 9.42 19.78
C GLU A 135 -9.94 10.25 20.36
N GLY A 136 -8.89 10.49 19.58
CA GLY A 136 -7.75 11.32 20.00
C GLY A 136 -8.14 12.76 20.29
N ILE A 137 -9.02 13.36 19.50
CA ILE A 137 -9.57 14.70 19.73
C ILE A 137 -10.44 14.71 21.01
N ALA A 138 -11.34 13.74 21.16
CA ALA A 138 -12.22 13.64 22.33
C ALA A 138 -11.45 13.45 23.66
N GLN A 139 -10.28 12.78 23.59
CA GLN A 139 -9.39 12.57 24.74
C GLN A 139 -8.37 13.73 24.96
N GLY A 140 -8.42 14.79 24.15
CA GLY A 140 -7.49 15.92 24.25
C GLY A 140 -6.05 15.61 23.88
N GLN A 141 -5.80 14.48 23.19
CA GLN A 141 -4.46 14.09 22.69
C GLN A 141 -4.16 14.74 21.32
N LEU A 142 -5.19 15.11 20.59
CA LEU A 142 -5.09 15.81 19.31
C LEU A 142 -5.79 17.17 19.41
N GLN A 143 -5.29 18.14 18.65
CA GLN A 143 -5.95 19.45 18.52
C GLN A 143 -7.35 19.28 17.93
N PRO A 144 -8.32 20.13 18.33
CA PRO A 144 -9.71 20.09 17.86
C PRO A 144 -9.81 20.60 16.40
N ARG A 145 -9.22 19.87 15.47
CA ARG A 145 -9.30 20.12 14.03
C ARG A 145 -10.29 19.18 13.38
N HIS A 146 -10.71 19.50 12.16
CA HIS A 146 -11.63 18.64 11.41
C HIS A 146 -10.96 17.27 11.10
N PRO A 147 -11.56 16.13 11.51
CA PRO A 147 -10.93 14.80 11.34
C PRO A 147 -10.53 14.47 9.90
N GLU A 148 -11.35 14.90 8.91
CA GLU A 148 -11.04 14.68 7.48
C GLU A 148 -9.78 15.43 7.04
N VAL A 149 -9.52 16.62 7.58
CA VAL A 149 -8.29 17.37 7.24
C VAL A 149 -7.06 16.67 7.78
N ILE A 150 -7.13 16.13 9.00
CA ILE A 150 -6.04 15.34 9.59
C ILE A 150 -5.81 14.08 8.76
N LEU A 151 -6.89 13.31 8.50
CA LEU A 151 -6.83 12.08 7.72
C LEU A 151 -6.22 12.33 6.33
N PHE A 152 -6.76 13.32 5.59
CA PHE A 152 -6.27 13.70 4.27
C PHE A 152 -4.79 14.08 4.30
N SER A 153 -4.36 14.91 5.24
CA SER A 153 -2.97 15.40 5.33
C SER A 153 -1.99 14.25 5.56
N ILE A 154 -2.32 13.33 6.46
CA ILE A 154 -1.47 12.16 6.76
C ILE A 154 -1.45 11.22 5.56
N LEU A 155 -2.63 10.78 5.07
CA LEU A 155 -2.70 9.78 4.01
C LEU A 155 -2.16 10.30 2.68
N SER A 156 -2.37 11.56 2.32
CA SER A 156 -1.83 12.12 1.07
C SER A 156 -0.30 12.09 1.06
N THR A 157 0.34 12.44 2.18
CA THR A 157 1.80 12.37 2.32
C THR A 157 2.29 10.92 2.23
N LEU A 158 1.65 10.00 2.95
CA LEU A 158 2.06 8.59 3.00
C LEU A 158 1.83 7.87 1.66
N ARG A 159 0.73 8.17 0.95
CA ARG A 159 0.41 7.57 -0.36
C ARG A 159 1.41 7.93 -1.45
N THR A 160 2.04 9.12 -1.36
CA THR A 160 3.03 9.58 -2.34
C THR A 160 4.48 9.34 -1.91
N LEU A 161 4.69 8.84 -0.70
CA LEU A 161 6.02 8.63 -0.12
C LEU A 161 6.90 7.72 -0.98
N TYR A 162 6.33 6.69 -1.64
CA TYR A 162 7.07 5.77 -2.50
C TYR A 162 7.75 6.47 -3.68
N LEU A 163 7.13 7.52 -4.25
CA LEU A 163 7.72 8.32 -5.34
C LEU A 163 8.96 9.09 -4.89
N TRP A 164 8.90 9.64 -3.68
CA TRP A 164 10.01 10.37 -3.10
C TRP A 164 11.13 9.43 -2.65
N TYR A 165 10.79 8.33 -1.98
CA TYR A 165 11.74 7.36 -1.45
C TYR A 165 12.59 6.71 -2.55
N GLN A 166 11.99 6.37 -3.67
CA GLN A 166 12.70 5.81 -4.83
C GLN A 166 13.75 6.75 -5.42
N LYS A 167 13.51 8.08 -5.40
CA LYS A 167 14.40 9.09 -5.99
C LYS A 167 15.58 9.46 -5.10
N ARG A 168 15.48 9.28 -3.80
CA ARG A 168 16.46 9.79 -2.82
C ARG A 168 17.53 8.81 -2.40
N GLY A 169 17.50 7.58 -2.89
CA GLY A 169 18.44 6.54 -2.47
C GLY A 169 18.10 5.99 -1.07
N LYS A 170 18.97 5.14 -0.54
CA LYS A 170 18.75 4.41 0.72
C LYS A 170 18.85 5.34 1.94
N LEU A 171 17.75 6.03 2.27
CA LEU A 171 17.65 6.66 3.58
C LEU A 171 17.45 5.54 4.63
N ASP A 172 18.07 5.70 5.79
CA ASP A 172 17.84 4.79 6.93
C ASP A 172 16.35 4.77 7.31
N VAL A 173 15.78 3.58 7.36
CA VAL A 173 14.33 3.39 7.58
C VAL A 173 13.91 3.85 8.97
N ASN A 174 14.76 3.67 9.99
CA ASN A 174 14.44 4.10 11.35
C ASN A 174 14.47 5.63 11.45
N LEU A 175 15.42 6.26 10.76
CA LEU A 175 15.48 7.72 10.64
C LEU A 175 14.21 8.24 9.93
N LEU A 176 13.83 7.61 8.81
CA LEU A 176 12.62 7.97 8.06
C LEU A 176 11.36 7.86 8.93
N LYS A 177 11.18 6.75 9.65
CA LYS A 177 10.05 6.56 10.56
C LYS A 177 10.01 7.64 11.64
N ARG A 178 11.13 7.85 12.35
CA ARG A 178 11.23 8.84 13.42
C ARG A 178 10.84 10.24 12.93
N ASP A 179 11.43 10.67 11.83
CA ASP A 179 11.25 12.03 11.33
C ASP A 179 9.87 12.22 10.69
N MET A 180 9.35 11.24 9.94
CA MET A 180 8.00 11.30 9.37
C MET A 180 6.92 11.32 10.45
N VAL A 181 7.04 10.48 11.48
CA VAL A 181 6.14 10.51 12.65
C VAL A 181 6.20 11.90 13.29
N ALA A 182 7.40 12.42 13.60
CA ALA A 182 7.55 13.71 14.23
C ALA A 182 6.92 14.85 13.40
N VAL A 183 7.13 14.87 12.09
CA VAL A 183 6.61 15.93 11.20
C VAL A 183 5.09 15.84 11.06
N LEU A 184 4.54 14.65 10.84
CA LEU A 184 3.09 14.48 10.62
C LEU A 184 2.28 14.68 11.90
N ILE A 185 2.87 14.38 13.06
CA ILE A 185 2.19 14.55 14.36
C ILE A 185 2.23 15.99 14.86
N ARG A 186 3.32 16.75 14.67
CA ARG A 186 3.45 18.13 15.20
C ARG A 186 2.34 19.08 14.79
N GLY A 187 1.70 18.86 13.65
CA GLY A 187 0.58 19.70 13.19
C GLY A 187 -0.77 19.34 13.79
N ILE A 188 -0.86 18.25 14.56
CA ILE A 188 -2.12 17.70 15.08
C ILE A 188 -2.16 17.52 16.60
N VAL A 189 -1.05 17.68 17.31
CA VAL A 189 -0.95 17.64 18.78
C VAL A 189 -0.91 19.03 19.40
#